data_8450945417b036739d6b88635bc58cf2
#
_entry.id   8450945417b036739d6b88635bc58cf2
#
_cell.length_a   1.000
_cell.length_b   1.000
_cell.length_c   1.000
_cell.angle_alpha   90.00
_cell.angle_beta   90.00
_cell.angle_gamma   90.00
#
_symmetry.space_group_name_H-M   'P 1'
#
loop_
_entity.id
_entity.type
_entity.pdbx_description
1 polymer ?
#
loop_
_entity_poly.entity_id
_entity_poly.type
_entity_poly.pdbx_seq_one_letter_code
_entity_poly.pdbx_strand_id
1 'polypeptide(L)'
;MAVTKNKKTSLTSLFLGCYRTKNASRYEVEERGNAMKIRTCPVIKRLSLSDISDPSSPMSVMDDLSNSFTSQKLRMFTLSELRVITHNFSRSNMLGEGGFGPVYKGFIDDKVKPGLEAQPVAVKALDLHGHQGHREWLAEIIFLGQLSNKHLVKLIGFCCEEEQRVLVYEYMPRGSLENQLFRRNSVAMAWGIRMKIALGAAKGLAFLHEAEKPVIYRDFKTSNILLDCNYNAKLSDFGLAKDGPEGEHTHVTTRVMGTQGYAAPEYIMTGHLTTMNDVYSFGVVLLELITGKRSVDTTRARREQSLVEWARPMLRDQRKLDRIIDPRLECQYKTEAAQAAAALAFKCLSQNPKYRPAMSDVVKVLESIQEVETKERNSNNKETKKFVDKRIIRHHRKGQKRVNIAYSDSLLYKESRAKQNNGV
;
A
#
# COMPACT_ATOMS: atom_id res chain seq x y z
N MET A 1 24.40 -4.94 77.89
CA MET A 1 24.48 -6.27 77.31
C MET A 1 24.17 -6.17 75.83
N ALA A 2 25.14 -6.47 75.01
CA ALA A 2 25.13 -6.27 73.56
C ALA A 2 24.35 -7.40 72.87
N VAL A 3 23.56 -7.04 71.87
CA VAL A 3 22.97 -8.01 70.88
C VAL A 3 23.36 -7.58 69.50
N THR A 4 24.12 -8.43 68.88
CA THR A 4 24.70 -8.32 67.54
C THR A 4 23.62 -8.44 66.45
N LYS A 5 23.62 -7.52 65.48
CA LYS A 5 22.78 -7.54 64.25
C LYS A 5 23.49 -8.34 63.17
N ASN A 6 22.90 -9.45 62.72
CA ASN A 6 23.26 -10.10 61.49
C ASN A 6 22.54 -9.45 60.29
N LYS A 7 23.31 -9.04 59.32
CA LYS A 7 22.86 -8.58 58.00
C LYS A 7 22.49 -9.79 57.14
N LYS A 8 21.23 -9.90 56.69
CA LYS A 8 20.87 -10.73 55.55
C LYS A 8 20.83 -9.81 54.31
N THR A 9 21.71 -10.03 53.37
CA THR A 9 21.69 -9.49 52.06
C THR A 9 20.62 -10.19 51.22
N SER A 10 19.63 -9.45 50.77
CA SER A 10 18.63 -9.92 49.81
C SER A 10 19.04 -9.47 48.41
N LEU A 11 19.30 -10.46 47.55
CA LEU A 11 19.46 -10.27 46.09
C LEU A 11 18.07 -10.15 45.45
N THR A 12 17.63 -8.92 45.18
CA THR A 12 16.51 -8.66 44.29
C THR A 12 16.77 -7.37 43.53
N SER A 13 17.55 -7.45 42.46
CA SER A 13 17.61 -6.40 41.45
C SER A 13 18.07 -7.01 40.15
N LEU A 14 17.14 -7.38 39.30
CA LEU A 14 17.35 -7.59 37.86
C LEU A 14 15.97 -7.85 37.21
N PHE A 15 15.14 -6.83 37.10
CA PHE A 15 14.08 -6.70 36.06
C PHE A 15 13.58 -5.26 36.07
N LEU A 16 14.45 -4.34 35.63
CA LEU A 16 13.98 -3.04 35.12
C LEU A 16 13.82 -3.17 33.62
N GLY A 17 12.64 -3.62 33.22
CA GLY A 17 12.18 -3.51 31.87
C GLY A 17 12.11 -2.02 31.48
N CYS A 18 12.87 -1.66 30.45
CA CYS A 18 12.80 -0.36 29.84
C CYS A 18 11.39 -0.10 29.28
N TYR A 19 10.55 0.58 30.04
CA TYR A 19 9.43 1.31 29.49
C TYR A 19 9.99 2.51 28.71
N ARG A 20 10.10 2.34 27.40
CA ARG A 20 10.45 3.42 26.49
C ARG A 20 9.22 4.31 26.36
N THR A 21 9.18 5.38 27.13
CA THR A 21 8.21 6.45 26.96
C THR A 21 8.34 7.01 25.55
N LYS A 22 7.26 6.96 24.76
CA LYS A 22 7.14 7.55 23.43
C LYS A 22 7.01 9.07 23.52
N ASN A 23 8.09 9.75 23.91
CA ASN A 23 8.24 11.20 23.76
C ASN A 23 9.69 11.47 23.37
N ALA A 24 10.03 11.16 22.10
CA ALA A 24 11.31 11.57 21.54
C ALA A 24 11.13 12.95 20.89
N SER A 25 11.28 14.02 21.71
CA SER A 25 11.59 15.33 21.19
C SER A 25 12.97 15.27 20.51
N ARG A 26 13.05 15.70 19.25
CA ARG A 26 14.32 15.89 18.55
C ARG A 26 15.02 17.09 19.21
N TYR A 27 16.23 16.87 19.72
CA TYR A 27 17.09 17.91 20.28
C TYR A 27 18.19 18.24 19.28
N GLU A 28 18.32 19.50 18.89
CA GLU A 28 19.53 20.04 18.26
C GLU A 28 20.37 20.72 19.34
N VAL A 29 21.65 20.36 19.42
CA VAL A 29 22.59 20.93 20.38
C VAL A 29 23.45 21.98 19.64
N GLU A 30 23.28 23.25 19.96
CA GLU A 30 24.22 24.33 19.58
C GLU A 30 25.17 24.61 20.76
N GLU A 31 26.43 24.29 20.60
CA GLU A 31 27.48 24.67 21.55
C GLU A 31 27.89 26.13 21.33
N ARG A 32 27.39 27.04 22.12
CA ARG A 32 28.01 28.33 22.40
C ARG A 32 27.87 28.68 23.88
N GLY A 33 29.00 28.86 24.50
CA GLY A 33 29.31 29.19 25.88
C GLY A 33 28.18 29.73 26.79
N ASN A 34 28.06 29.06 27.91
CA ASN A 34 27.30 29.42 29.11
C ASN A 34 25.76 29.46 29.02
N ALA A 35 25.19 28.36 29.47
CA ALA A 35 23.77 28.02 29.66
C ALA A 35 23.14 27.28 28.48
N MET A 36 23.05 25.98 28.69
CA MET A 36 22.33 25.03 27.77
C MET A 36 20.84 25.40 27.77
N LYS A 37 20.38 26.19 26.78
CA LYS A 37 18.97 26.38 26.51
C LYS A 37 18.49 25.24 25.62
N ILE A 38 17.82 24.26 26.21
CA ILE A 38 17.10 23.23 25.48
C ILE A 38 15.95 23.94 24.76
N ARG A 39 16.09 24.13 23.44
CA ARG A 39 14.96 24.51 22.56
C ARG A 39 14.17 23.26 22.26
N THR A 40 13.03 23.09 22.87
CA THR A 40 12.03 22.14 22.41
C THR A 40 11.47 22.66 21.09
N CYS A 41 11.79 21.97 19.99
CA CYS A 41 11.05 22.23 18.74
C CYS A 41 9.57 21.95 18.99
N PRO A 42 8.66 22.85 18.61
CA PRO A 42 7.24 22.59 18.74
C PRO A 42 6.90 21.31 17.98
N VAL A 43 6.24 20.38 18.65
CA VAL A 43 5.68 19.19 17.99
C VAL A 43 4.64 19.70 16.99
N ILE A 44 4.94 19.53 15.71
CA ILE A 44 4.09 20.01 14.63
C ILE A 44 2.91 19.07 14.56
N LYS A 45 1.74 19.53 14.99
CA LYS A 45 0.51 18.75 14.98
C LYS A 45 -0.05 18.71 13.54
N ARG A 46 -0.36 17.52 13.05
CA ARG A 46 -1.04 17.35 11.76
C ARG A 46 -2.45 17.95 11.85
N LEU A 47 -2.83 18.73 10.82
CA LEU A 47 -4.19 19.25 10.68
C LEU A 47 -5.19 18.10 10.49
N SER A 48 -6.36 18.25 11.10
CA SER A 48 -7.51 17.39 10.86
C SER A 48 -8.60 18.14 10.06
N LEU A 49 -9.61 17.42 9.61
CA LEU A 49 -10.76 18.04 8.92
C LEU A 49 -11.48 19.11 9.74
N SER A 50 -11.44 19.00 11.08
CA SER A 50 -12.04 19.96 12.00
C SER A 50 -11.22 21.24 12.17
N ASP A 51 -9.96 21.22 11.77
CA ASP A 51 -9.03 22.34 11.96
C ASP A 51 -9.04 23.30 10.75
N ILE A 52 -9.75 22.95 9.67
CA ILE A 52 -9.86 23.77 8.45
C ILE A 52 -10.82 24.94 8.73
N SER A 53 -10.33 26.16 8.53
CA SER A 53 -11.05 27.40 8.81
C SER A 53 -12.29 27.58 7.93
N ASP A 54 -12.15 27.32 6.63
CA ASP A 54 -13.24 27.29 5.68
C ASP A 54 -13.07 26.14 4.70
N PRO A 55 -13.75 24.99 4.93
CA PRO A 55 -13.66 23.83 4.05
C PRO A 55 -14.18 24.07 2.63
N SER A 56 -15.00 25.11 2.41
CA SER A 56 -15.57 25.44 1.10
C SER A 56 -14.63 26.26 0.23
N SER A 57 -13.67 26.96 0.85
CA SER A 57 -12.69 27.82 0.19
C SER A 57 -11.38 27.09 -0.10
N PRO A 58 -10.99 26.92 -1.39
CA PRO A 58 -9.68 26.35 -1.74
C PRO A 58 -8.48 27.12 -1.19
N MET A 59 -8.61 28.47 -1.13
CA MET A 59 -7.54 29.32 -0.61
C MET A 59 -7.36 29.12 0.88
N SER A 60 -8.44 29.06 1.66
CA SER A 60 -8.38 28.76 3.08
C SER A 60 -7.73 27.40 3.36
N VAL A 61 -8.12 26.36 2.61
CA VAL A 61 -7.52 25.03 2.72
C VAL A 61 -6.02 25.07 2.42
N MET A 62 -5.59 25.82 1.39
CA MET A 62 -4.17 25.97 1.05
C MET A 62 -3.40 26.75 2.10
N ASP A 63 -3.98 27.81 2.64
CA ASP A 63 -3.35 28.62 3.69
C ASP A 63 -3.18 27.80 4.97
N ASP A 64 -4.22 27.06 5.38
CA ASP A 64 -4.16 26.17 6.55
C ASP A 64 -3.11 25.05 6.36
N LEU A 65 -3.06 24.43 5.15
CA LEU A 65 -2.05 23.44 4.83
C LEU A 65 -0.63 24.04 4.76
N SER A 66 -0.49 25.25 4.21
CA SER A 66 0.82 25.92 4.08
C SER A 66 1.39 26.33 5.44
N ASN A 67 0.52 26.67 6.38
CA ASN A 67 0.87 26.96 7.77
C ASN A 67 1.22 25.69 8.57
N SER A 68 0.83 24.52 8.06
CA SER A 68 1.23 23.22 8.58
C SER A 68 2.60 22.84 8.00
N PHE A 69 3.65 22.93 8.79
CA PHE A 69 5.05 22.67 8.38
C PHE A 69 5.35 21.26 7.87
N THR A 70 4.37 20.38 7.87
CA THR A 70 4.47 18.99 7.39
C THR A 70 3.93 18.79 5.97
N SER A 71 3.38 19.86 5.36
CA SER A 71 2.70 19.72 4.07
C SER A 71 3.64 19.47 2.90
N GLN A 72 3.31 18.50 2.05
CA GLN A 72 3.85 18.43 0.71
C GLN A 72 3.43 19.70 -0.05
N LYS A 73 4.31 20.18 -0.93
CA LYS A 73 4.01 21.35 -1.77
C LYS A 73 2.96 20.97 -2.83
N LEU A 74 1.68 20.88 -2.44
CA LEU A 74 0.58 20.65 -3.36
C LEU A 74 0.44 21.80 -4.35
N ARG A 75 0.07 21.47 -5.59
CA ARG A 75 -0.18 22.45 -6.65
C ARG A 75 -1.69 22.63 -6.85
N MET A 76 -2.12 23.88 -6.94
CA MET A 76 -3.47 24.21 -7.37
C MET A 76 -3.49 24.26 -8.90
N PHE A 77 -4.41 23.52 -9.51
CA PHE A 77 -4.63 23.48 -10.95
C PHE A 77 -5.92 24.21 -11.29
N THR A 78 -5.92 24.92 -12.45
CA THR A 78 -7.14 25.43 -13.05
C THR A 78 -7.85 24.34 -13.85
N LEU A 79 -9.15 24.47 -14.05
CA LEU A 79 -9.90 23.56 -14.89
C LEU A 79 -9.42 23.57 -16.34
N SER A 80 -8.95 24.73 -16.83
CA SER A 80 -8.35 24.89 -18.16
C SER A 80 -7.05 24.09 -18.31
N GLU A 81 -6.15 24.13 -17.31
CA GLU A 81 -4.94 23.30 -17.28
C GLU A 81 -5.29 21.82 -17.30
N LEU A 82 -6.29 21.39 -16.50
CA LEU A 82 -6.71 19.99 -16.45
C LEU A 82 -7.34 19.51 -17.76
N ARG A 83 -8.07 20.37 -18.48
CA ARG A 83 -8.56 20.06 -19.83
C ARG A 83 -7.40 19.82 -20.81
N VAL A 84 -6.35 20.61 -20.75
CA VAL A 84 -5.15 20.40 -21.58
C VAL A 84 -4.48 19.07 -21.19
N ILE A 85 -4.21 18.84 -19.91
CA ILE A 85 -3.55 17.64 -19.36
C ILE A 85 -4.27 16.35 -19.77
N THR A 86 -5.60 16.34 -19.78
CA THR A 86 -6.45 15.15 -19.99
C THR A 86 -7.01 15.04 -21.42
N HIS A 87 -6.62 15.97 -22.34
CA HIS A 87 -7.24 16.12 -23.66
C HIS A 87 -8.77 16.27 -23.55
N ASN A 88 -9.18 17.27 -22.77
CA ASN A 88 -10.59 17.59 -22.49
C ASN A 88 -11.39 16.42 -21.86
N PHE A 89 -10.78 15.73 -20.88
CA PHE A 89 -11.36 14.56 -20.22
C PHE A 89 -11.84 13.48 -21.21
N SER A 90 -11.02 13.25 -22.25
CA SER A 90 -11.35 12.33 -23.33
C SER A 90 -11.58 10.90 -22.79
N ARG A 91 -12.62 10.23 -23.31
CA ARG A 91 -12.89 8.82 -23.02
C ARG A 91 -11.74 7.89 -23.36
N SER A 92 -10.92 8.22 -24.37
CA SER A 92 -9.73 7.45 -24.73
C SER A 92 -8.66 7.45 -23.62
N ASN A 93 -8.67 8.45 -22.75
CA ASN A 93 -7.77 8.60 -21.63
C ASN A 93 -8.39 8.11 -20.30
N MET A 94 -9.64 7.61 -20.32
CA MET A 94 -10.29 7.11 -19.11
C MET A 94 -9.61 5.84 -18.61
N LEU A 95 -9.13 5.88 -17.38
CA LEU A 95 -8.49 4.74 -16.69
C LEU A 95 -9.52 3.84 -15.99
N GLY A 96 -10.64 4.42 -15.56
CA GLY A 96 -11.72 3.75 -14.89
C GLY A 96 -12.72 4.74 -14.32
N GLU A 97 -13.85 4.23 -13.85
CA GLU A 97 -14.90 4.96 -13.18
C GLU A 97 -15.32 4.16 -11.94
N GLY A 98 -15.49 4.83 -10.83
CA GLY A 98 -15.91 4.23 -9.56
C GLY A 98 -16.98 5.09 -8.88
N GLY A 99 -17.37 4.71 -7.66
CA GLY A 99 -18.38 5.44 -6.86
C GLY A 99 -18.00 6.89 -6.53
N PHE A 100 -16.76 7.29 -6.80
CA PHE A 100 -16.22 8.63 -6.55
C PHE A 100 -16.00 9.44 -7.85
N GLY A 101 -16.41 8.91 -8.99
CA GLY A 101 -16.29 9.55 -10.28
C GLY A 101 -15.22 8.96 -11.20
N PRO A 102 -15.08 9.49 -12.42
CA PRO A 102 -14.15 9.02 -13.43
C PRO A 102 -12.71 9.45 -13.16
N VAL A 103 -11.76 8.59 -13.55
CA VAL A 103 -10.31 8.84 -13.48
C VAL A 103 -9.73 8.83 -14.88
N TYR A 104 -8.96 9.85 -15.22
CA TYR A 104 -8.34 10.03 -16.55
C TYR A 104 -6.82 9.98 -16.45
N LYS A 105 -6.18 9.41 -17.46
CA LYS A 105 -4.75 9.58 -17.67
C LYS A 105 -4.48 10.95 -18.27
N GLY A 106 -3.45 11.62 -17.74
CA GLY A 106 -2.99 12.88 -18.26
C GLY A 106 -1.46 12.93 -18.32
N PHE A 107 -0.95 14.04 -18.82
CA PHE A 107 0.48 14.31 -18.84
C PHE A 107 0.72 15.78 -18.48
N ILE A 108 1.58 16.00 -17.49
CA ILE A 108 2.01 17.33 -17.06
C ILE A 108 3.40 17.59 -17.64
N ASP A 109 3.64 18.80 -18.10
CA ASP A 109 4.96 19.32 -18.43
C ASP A 109 5.13 20.75 -17.88
N ASP A 110 6.32 21.30 -18.01
CA ASP A 110 6.64 22.65 -17.53
C ASP A 110 5.86 23.75 -18.28
N LYS A 111 5.37 23.47 -19.51
CA LYS A 111 4.56 24.42 -20.30
C LYS A 111 3.15 24.57 -19.70
N VAL A 112 2.58 23.46 -19.22
CA VAL A 112 1.25 23.46 -18.61
C VAL A 112 1.30 23.94 -17.17
N LYS A 113 2.32 23.49 -16.41
CA LYS A 113 2.48 23.87 -15.01
C LYS A 113 3.93 24.14 -14.67
N PRO A 114 4.38 25.40 -14.73
CA PRO A 114 5.77 25.76 -14.46
C PRO A 114 6.28 25.25 -13.11
N GLY A 115 7.48 24.70 -13.13
CA GLY A 115 8.16 24.15 -11.96
C GLY A 115 7.68 22.76 -11.52
N LEU A 116 6.95 22.03 -12.37
CA LEU A 116 6.72 20.60 -12.23
C LEU A 116 7.51 19.81 -13.28
N GLU A 117 8.10 18.69 -12.85
CA GLU A 117 8.76 17.76 -13.77
C GLU A 117 7.73 17.12 -14.70
N ALA A 118 8.13 16.92 -15.97
CA ALA A 118 7.32 16.24 -16.97
C ALA A 118 7.02 14.80 -16.56
N GLN A 119 5.75 14.47 -16.36
CA GLN A 119 5.33 13.16 -15.87
C GLN A 119 3.90 12.81 -16.26
N PRO A 120 3.60 11.49 -16.43
CA PRO A 120 2.22 11.03 -16.51
C PRO A 120 1.52 11.17 -15.16
N VAL A 121 0.23 11.50 -15.19
CA VAL A 121 -0.61 11.68 -14.01
C VAL A 121 -1.95 10.95 -14.15
N ALA A 122 -2.59 10.72 -13.01
CA ALA A 122 -3.99 10.30 -12.94
C ALA A 122 -4.84 11.45 -12.38
N VAL A 123 -5.86 11.82 -13.11
CA VAL A 123 -6.77 12.95 -12.79
C VAL A 123 -8.14 12.38 -12.45
N LYS A 124 -8.52 12.47 -11.16
CA LYS A 124 -9.80 11.99 -10.62
C LYS A 124 -10.76 13.17 -10.53
N ALA A 125 -11.80 13.16 -11.34
CA ALA A 125 -12.90 14.13 -11.24
C ALA A 125 -13.98 13.56 -10.30
N LEU A 126 -14.27 14.28 -9.21
CA LEU A 126 -15.25 13.81 -8.24
C LEU A 126 -16.65 14.22 -8.65
N ASP A 127 -17.57 13.28 -8.55
CA ASP A 127 -19.00 13.56 -8.70
C ASP A 127 -19.53 14.25 -7.45
N LEU A 128 -20.02 15.49 -7.60
CA LEU A 128 -20.51 16.31 -6.49
C LEU A 128 -22.04 16.25 -6.30
N HIS A 129 -22.74 15.34 -6.96
CA HIS A 129 -24.19 15.20 -6.76
C HIS A 129 -24.58 14.78 -5.34
N GLY A 130 -23.82 15.27 -4.34
CA GLY A 130 -24.05 15.10 -2.92
C GLY A 130 -22.98 15.78 -2.06
N HIS A 131 -23.37 16.17 -0.84
CA HIS A 131 -22.45 16.74 0.18
C HIS A 131 -21.29 15.81 0.54
N GLN A 132 -21.32 14.54 0.16
CA GLN A 132 -20.32 13.54 0.48
C GLN A 132 -19.07 13.72 -0.38
N GLY A 133 -19.19 14.00 -1.68
CA GLY A 133 -18.06 14.13 -2.59
C GLY A 133 -17.09 15.25 -2.20
N HIS A 134 -17.60 16.40 -1.73
CA HIS A 134 -16.74 17.49 -1.26
C HIS A 134 -15.93 17.09 0.00
N ARG A 135 -16.56 16.41 0.96
CA ARG A 135 -15.87 15.96 2.18
C ARG A 135 -14.80 14.92 1.88
N GLU A 136 -15.04 14.04 0.92
CA GLU A 136 -14.06 13.04 0.48
C GLU A 136 -12.89 13.68 -0.25
N TRP A 137 -13.16 14.65 -1.14
CA TRP A 137 -12.13 15.45 -1.79
C TRP A 137 -11.24 16.16 -0.77
N LEU A 138 -11.84 16.80 0.21
CA LEU A 138 -11.12 17.50 1.27
C LEU A 138 -10.30 16.55 2.13
N ALA A 139 -10.84 15.38 2.48
CA ALA A 139 -10.11 14.35 3.23
C ALA A 139 -8.86 13.89 2.49
N GLU A 140 -8.95 13.64 1.17
CA GLU A 140 -7.79 13.25 0.36
C GLU A 140 -6.70 14.33 0.36
N ILE A 141 -7.07 15.60 0.23
CA ILE A 141 -6.12 16.72 0.29
C ILE A 141 -5.44 16.80 1.65
N ILE A 142 -6.21 16.73 2.74
CA ILE A 142 -5.68 16.85 4.10
C ILE A 142 -4.76 15.67 4.42
N PHE A 143 -5.18 14.43 4.15
CA PHE A 143 -4.37 13.28 4.48
C PHE A 143 -3.14 13.16 3.57
N LEU A 144 -3.31 13.18 2.25
CA LEU A 144 -2.21 13.00 1.30
C LEU A 144 -1.34 14.27 1.15
N GLY A 145 -1.87 15.44 1.48
CA GLY A 145 -1.07 16.68 1.56
C GLY A 145 -0.08 16.71 2.72
N GLN A 146 -0.31 15.94 3.77
CA GLN A 146 0.52 15.92 4.98
C GLN A 146 1.27 14.60 5.19
N LEU A 147 0.76 13.49 4.63
CA LEU A 147 1.33 12.16 4.77
C LEU A 147 2.13 11.78 3.53
N SER A 148 3.43 11.59 3.69
CA SER A 148 4.31 11.16 2.60
C SER A 148 4.96 9.83 2.95
N ASN A 149 4.68 8.80 2.13
CA ASN A 149 5.29 7.48 2.27
C ASN A 149 5.36 6.80 0.90
N LYS A 150 6.40 5.99 0.66
CA LYS A 150 6.57 5.23 -0.59
C LYS A 150 5.45 4.22 -0.87
N HIS A 151 4.65 3.86 0.14
CA HIS A 151 3.51 2.96 0.06
C HIS A 151 2.15 3.68 0.06
N LEU A 152 2.15 5.00 -0.07
CA LEU A 152 0.98 5.83 -0.32
C LEU A 152 1.08 6.46 -1.70
N VAL A 153 -0.04 6.62 -2.39
CA VAL A 153 -0.07 7.34 -3.66
C VAL A 153 0.26 8.81 -3.40
N LYS A 154 1.09 9.40 -4.27
CA LYS A 154 1.45 10.81 -4.15
C LYS A 154 0.35 11.68 -4.75
N LEU A 155 -0.22 12.56 -3.97
CA LEU A 155 -1.04 13.65 -4.45
C LEU A 155 -0.12 14.77 -4.96
N ILE A 156 -0.29 15.19 -6.21
CA ILE A 156 0.50 16.25 -6.85
C ILE A 156 -0.20 17.59 -6.66
N GLY A 157 -1.52 17.60 -6.75
CA GLY A 157 -2.31 18.80 -6.57
C GLY A 157 -3.80 18.55 -6.75
N PHE A 158 -4.55 19.63 -6.83
CA PHE A 158 -6.00 19.61 -6.91
C PHE A 158 -6.56 20.81 -7.67
N CYS A 159 -7.83 20.73 -8.05
CA CYS A 159 -8.62 21.84 -8.58
C CYS A 159 -9.92 21.96 -7.78
N CYS A 160 -10.30 23.20 -7.50
CA CYS A 160 -11.58 23.55 -6.92
C CYS A 160 -12.08 24.83 -7.61
N GLU A 161 -12.69 24.67 -8.77
CA GLU A 161 -13.28 25.76 -9.54
C GLU A 161 -14.74 25.44 -9.82
N GLU A 162 -15.59 26.44 -9.73
CA GLU A 162 -17.02 26.29 -9.89
C GLU A 162 -17.54 25.13 -9.02
N GLU A 163 -18.26 24.18 -9.62
CA GLU A 163 -18.73 22.96 -8.98
C GLU A 163 -17.80 21.77 -9.20
N GLN A 164 -16.59 21.99 -9.76
CA GLN A 164 -15.65 20.91 -10.04
C GLN A 164 -14.70 20.69 -8.86
N ARG A 165 -14.50 19.43 -8.50
CA ARG A 165 -13.54 18.97 -7.50
C ARG A 165 -12.69 17.90 -8.13
N VAL A 166 -11.43 18.22 -8.39
CA VAL A 166 -10.53 17.34 -9.13
C VAL A 166 -9.25 17.12 -8.32
N LEU A 167 -8.73 15.91 -8.34
CA LEU A 167 -7.49 15.51 -7.69
C LEU A 167 -6.50 14.99 -8.73
N VAL A 168 -5.23 15.37 -8.59
CA VAL A 168 -4.15 15.01 -9.51
C VAL A 168 -3.11 14.19 -8.77
N TYR A 169 -2.92 12.94 -9.18
CA TYR A 169 -2.01 11.99 -8.56
C TYR A 169 -0.90 11.54 -9.50
N GLU A 170 0.16 10.97 -8.93
CA GLU A 170 1.11 10.17 -9.71
C GLU A 170 0.38 9.05 -10.47
N TYR A 171 0.87 8.76 -11.68
CA TYR A 171 0.28 7.70 -12.49
C TYR A 171 0.82 6.32 -12.10
N MET A 172 -0.06 5.38 -11.84
CA MET A 172 0.28 4.01 -11.48
C MET A 172 0.06 3.07 -12.68
N PRO A 173 1.13 2.66 -13.39
CA PRO A 173 1.01 2.07 -14.73
C PRO A 173 0.38 0.68 -14.75
N ARG A 174 0.35 -0.05 -13.62
CA ARG A 174 -0.31 -1.36 -13.54
C ARG A 174 -1.75 -1.28 -13.02
N GLY A 175 -2.23 -0.08 -12.67
CA GLY A 175 -3.57 0.10 -12.12
C GLY A 175 -3.76 -0.58 -10.77
N SER A 176 -4.98 -1.03 -10.48
CA SER A 176 -5.32 -1.63 -9.19
C SER A 176 -4.93 -3.11 -9.10
N LEU A 177 -4.70 -3.57 -7.85
CA LEU A 177 -4.52 -4.99 -7.54
C LEU A 177 -5.72 -5.81 -7.99
N GLU A 178 -6.93 -5.29 -7.85
CA GLU A 178 -8.15 -5.94 -8.31
C GLU A 178 -8.09 -6.33 -9.77
N ASN A 179 -7.71 -5.38 -10.64
CA ASN A 179 -7.60 -5.59 -12.08
C ASN A 179 -6.50 -6.59 -12.45
N GLN A 180 -5.44 -6.68 -11.66
CA GLN A 180 -4.33 -7.60 -11.89
C GLN A 180 -4.62 -9.03 -11.38
N LEU A 181 -5.20 -9.13 -10.17
CA LEU A 181 -5.42 -10.41 -9.51
C LEU A 181 -6.57 -11.22 -10.14
N PHE A 182 -7.67 -10.54 -10.52
CA PHE A 182 -8.89 -11.19 -11.01
C PHE A 182 -9.05 -11.20 -12.54
N ARG A 183 -8.01 -10.86 -13.26
CA ARG A 183 -8.02 -10.89 -14.73
C ARG A 183 -8.19 -12.33 -15.23
N ARG A 184 -9.28 -12.59 -15.95
CA ARG A 184 -9.69 -13.96 -16.32
C ARG A 184 -8.75 -14.66 -17.32
N ASN A 185 -8.20 -13.96 -18.30
CA ASN A 185 -7.46 -14.57 -19.42
C ASN A 185 -5.95 -14.25 -19.37
N SER A 186 -5.36 -14.15 -18.19
CA SER A 186 -3.93 -13.89 -18.03
C SER A 186 -3.25 -14.96 -17.18
N VAL A 187 -1.94 -15.08 -17.37
CA VAL A 187 -1.09 -15.88 -16.48
C VAL A 187 -1.30 -15.39 -15.04
N ALA A 188 -1.45 -16.31 -14.11
CA ALA A 188 -1.66 -15.98 -12.71
C ALA A 188 -0.47 -15.19 -12.18
N MET A 189 -0.76 -14.18 -11.37
CA MET A 189 0.28 -13.46 -10.63
C MET A 189 1.02 -14.43 -9.71
N ALA A 190 2.34 -14.55 -9.88
CA ALA A 190 3.18 -15.45 -9.10
C ALA A 190 3.08 -15.17 -7.59
N TRP A 191 3.22 -16.20 -6.77
CA TRP A 191 3.13 -16.13 -5.31
C TRP A 191 4.03 -15.05 -4.70
N GLY A 192 5.31 -15.00 -5.07
CA GLY A 192 6.26 -14.01 -4.54
C GLY A 192 5.85 -12.57 -4.85
N ILE A 193 5.20 -12.32 -6.02
CA ILE A 193 4.65 -10.99 -6.35
C ILE A 193 3.44 -10.68 -5.46
N ARG A 194 2.56 -11.65 -5.21
CA ARG A 194 1.41 -11.48 -4.31
C ARG A 194 1.85 -11.11 -2.89
N MET A 195 2.87 -11.80 -2.37
CA MET A 195 3.42 -11.51 -1.03
C MET A 195 4.16 -10.17 -1.00
N LYS A 196 4.85 -9.78 -2.08
CA LYS A 196 5.45 -8.44 -2.22
C LYS A 196 4.40 -7.33 -2.14
N ILE A 197 3.27 -7.51 -2.83
CA ILE A 197 2.15 -6.56 -2.80
C ILE A 197 1.54 -6.50 -1.40
N ALA A 198 1.30 -7.66 -0.77
CA ALA A 198 0.79 -7.74 0.60
C ALA A 198 1.70 -6.98 1.58
N LEU A 199 3.03 -7.19 1.47
CA LEU A 199 4.01 -6.49 2.31
C LEU A 199 4.00 -4.97 2.09
N GLY A 200 3.96 -4.52 0.83
CA GLY A 200 3.89 -3.10 0.50
C GLY A 200 2.63 -2.44 1.08
N ALA A 201 1.47 -3.07 0.90
CA ALA A 201 0.20 -2.59 1.44
C ALA A 201 0.19 -2.60 2.98
N ALA A 202 0.75 -3.64 3.62
CA ALA A 202 0.90 -3.71 5.07
C ALA A 202 1.79 -2.58 5.61
N LYS A 203 2.90 -2.25 4.92
CA LYS A 203 3.77 -1.13 5.29
C LYS A 203 3.06 0.22 5.17
N GLY A 204 2.18 0.38 4.18
CA GLY A 204 1.32 1.56 4.05
C GLY A 204 0.37 1.71 5.25
N LEU A 205 -0.35 0.65 5.63
CA LEU A 205 -1.23 0.68 6.80
C LEU A 205 -0.45 0.85 8.12
N ALA A 206 0.70 0.18 8.28
CA ALA A 206 1.52 0.33 9.48
C ALA A 206 1.97 1.79 9.66
N PHE A 207 2.38 2.46 8.58
CA PHE A 207 2.73 3.87 8.60
C PHE A 207 1.56 4.76 9.06
N LEU A 208 0.34 4.47 8.60
CA LEU A 208 -0.86 5.22 8.98
C LEU A 208 -1.23 4.98 10.46
N HIS A 209 -1.17 3.73 10.91
CA HIS A 209 -1.56 3.36 12.28
C HIS A 209 -0.56 3.79 13.34
N GLU A 210 0.73 3.91 12.97
CA GLU A 210 1.83 4.29 13.88
C GLU A 210 2.16 5.79 13.81
N ALA A 211 1.42 6.57 13.04
CA ALA A 211 1.53 8.02 13.05
C ALA A 211 1.26 8.57 14.47
N GLU A 212 1.84 9.73 14.83
CA GLU A 212 1.63 10.39 16.12
C GLU A 212 0.13 10.50 16.46
N LYS A 213 -0.67 10.91 15.49
CA LYS A 213 -2.12 10.79 15.48
C LYS A 213 -2.47 9.69 14.49
N PRO A 214 -2.88 8.48 14.97
CA PRO A 214 -3.19 7.36 14.09
C PRO A 214 -4.24 7.73 13.04
N VAL A 215 -4.08 7.19 11.83
CA VAL A 215 -5.06 7.33 10.75
C VAL A 215 -5.70 5.99 10.49
N ILE A 216 -7.02 5.95 10.50
CA ILE A 216 -7.82 4.80 10.11
C ILE A 216 -8.18 4.98 8.64
N TYR A 217 -7.72 4.08 7.80
CA TYR A 217 -7.89 4.16 6.34
C TYR A 217 -9.33 3.86 5.89
N ARG A 218 -10.00 2.89 6.55
CA ARG A 218 -11.42 2.60 6.49
C ARG A 218 -11.94 1.90 5.23
N ASP A 219 -11.32 2.09 4.07
CA ASP A 219 -11.74 1.44 2.81
C ASP A 219 -10.60 0.62 2.17
N PHE A 220 -9.96 -0.24 2.98
CA PHE A 220 -8.88 -1.10 2.51
C PHE A 220 -9.45 -2.27 1.71
N LYS A 221 -9.18 -2.27 0.40
CA LYS A 221 -9.66 -3.25 -0.58
C LYS A 221 -8.71 -3.34 -1.77
N THR A 222 -8.84 -4.38 -2.58
CA THR A 222 -7.96 -4.62 -3.74
C THR A 222 -8.04 -3.54 -4.82
N SER A 223 -9.19 -2.86 -4.97
CA SER A 223 -9.32 -1.75 -5.93
C SER A 223 -8.56 -0.48 -5.51
N ASN A 224 -8.33 -0.30 -4.20
CA ASN A 224 -7.64 0.87 -3.64
C ASN A 224 -6.13 0.63 -3.42
N ILE A 225 -5.62 -0.55 -3.79
CA ILE A 225 -4.19 -0.86 -3.81
C ILE A 225 -3.70 -0.72 -5.25
N LEU A 226 -2.96 0.34 -5.54
CA LEU A 226 -2.40 0.61 -6.86
C LEU A 226 -0.97 0.08 -6.98
N LEU A 227 -0.57 -0.30 -8.19
CA LEU A 227 0.69 -0.97 -8.47
C LEU A 227 1.53 -0.16 -9.47
N ASP A 228 2.79 0.07 -9.13
CA ASP A 228 3.77 0.63 -10.05
C ASP A 228 4.30 -0.41 -11.06
N CYS A 229 5.20 0.00 -11.96
CA CYS A 229 5.80 -0.89 -12.97
C CYS A 229 6.49 -2.12 -12.36
N ASN A 230 6.98 -2.04 -11.14
CA ASN A 230 7.70 -3.08 -10.41
C ASN A 230 6.81 -3.86 -9.42
N TYR A 231 5.49 -3.70 -9.47
CA TYR A 231 4.52 -4.27 -8.51
C TYR A 231 4.74 -3.79 -7.06
N ASN A 232 5.30 -2.59 -6.85
CA ASN A 232 5.25 -1.98 -5.53
C ASN A 232 3.84 -1.45 -5.28
N ALA A 233 3.30 -1.81 -4.13
CA ALA A 233 1.94 -1.41 -3.75
C ALA A 233 1.92 -0.03 -3.09
N LYS A 234 0.94 0.77 -3.48
CA LYS A 234 0.61 2.06 -2.87
C LYS A 234 -0.87 2.15 -2.56
N LEU A 235 -1.22 2.62 -1.37
CA LEU A 235 -2.59 2.87 -0.96
C LEU A 235 -3.09 4.16 -1.62
N SER A 236 -4.29 4.12 -2.17
CA SER A 236 -4.96 5.25 -2.83
C SER A 236 -6.35 5.46 -2.24
N ASP A 237 -7.01 6.56 -2.60
CA ASP A 237 -8.39 6.83 -2.18
C ASP A 237 -8.55 6.99 -0.66
N PHE A 238 -8.18 8.16 -0.16
CA PHE A 238 -8.24 8.55 1.25
C PHE A 238 -9.55 9.26 1.62
N GLY A 239 -10.53 9.29 0.72
CA GLY A 239 -11.78 10.01 0.92
C GLY A 239 -12.56 9.59 2.17
N LEU A 240 -12.46 8.33 2.58
CA LEU A 240 -13.10 7.81 3.79
C LEU A 240 -12.18 7.77 5.01
N ALA A 241 -10.90 8.13 4.88
CA ALA A 241 -9.94 8.09 5.97
C ALA A 241 -10.37 9.01 7.14
N LYS A 242 -10.00 8.62 8.34
CA LYS A 242 -10.29 9.36 9.57
C LYS A 242 -9.12 9.33 10.54
N ASP A 243 -8.99 10.41 11.29
CA ASP A 243 -8.16 10.41 12.47
C ASP A 243 -8.67 9.38 13.49
N GLY A 244 -7.76 8.64 14.07
CA GLY A 244 -8.06 7.71 15.16
C GLY A 244 -8.44 8.44 16.46
N PRO A 245 -8.86 7.67 17.48
CA PRO A 245 -9.26 8.26 18.76
C PRO A 245 -8.08 8.96 19.43
N GLU A 246 -8.37 10.09 20.10
CA GLU A 246 -7.41 10.86 20.90
C GLU A 246 -7.71 10.74 22.40
N GLY A 247 -6.68 10.91 23.22
CA GLY A 247 -6.78 10.86 24.68
C GLY A 247 -7.23 9.50 25.19
N GLU A 248 -8.26 9.48 26.04
CA GLU A 248 -8.79 8.25 26.65
C GLU A 248 -9.84 7.53 25.80
N HIS A 249 -10.15 8.05 24.61
CA HIS A 249 -11.12 7.43 23.72
C HIS A 249 -10.55 6.17 23.08
N THR A 250 -11.33 5.09 23.10
CA THR A 250 -10.93 3.79 22.55
C THR A 250 -11.32 3.60 21.08
N HIS A 251 -12.24 4.41 20.56
CA HIS A 251 -12.78 4.32 19.21
C HIS A 251 -13.37 5.68 18.76
N VAL A 252 -13.62 5.78 17.46
CA VAL A 252 -14.40 6.88 16.86
C VAL A 252 -15.77 6.35 16.46
N THR A 253 -16.84 6.91 17.01
CA THR A 253 -18.21 6.57 16.58
C THR A 253 -18.53 7.26 15.26
N THR A 254 -18.99 6.50 14.28
CA THR A 254 -19.28 7.03 12.95
C THR A 254 -20.31 6.17 12.23
N ARG A 255 -21.02 6.76 11.25
CA ARG A 255 -21.83 5.99 10.31
C ARG A 255 -20.98 4.89 9.68
N VAL A 256 -21.53 3.68 9.58
CA VAL A 256 -20.87 2.55 8.90
C VAL A 256 -20.69 2.90 7.42
N MET A 257 -19.47 2.91 6.96
CA MET A 257 -19.08 3.18 5.59
C MET A 257 -17.96 2.21 5.20
N GLY A 258 -17.64 2.15 3.90
CA GLY A 258 -16.66 1.23 3.34
C GLY A 258 -17.33 0.21 2.41
N THR A 259 -16.57 -0.78 1.97
CA THR A 259 -16.98 -1.72 0.93
C THR A 259 -17.48 -3.04 1.55
N GLN A 260 -18.63 -3.53 1.08
CA GLN A 260 -19.18 -4.82 1.49
C GLN A 260 -18.15 -5.95 1.28
N GLY A 261 -18.05 -6.85 2.27
CA GLY A 261 -17.13 -7.98 2.26
C GLY A 261 -15.74 -7.68 2.84
N TYR A 262 -15.39 -6.39 3.09
CA TYR A 262 -14.14 -5.99 3.72
C TYR A 262 -14.30 -5.42 5.11
N ALA A 263 -15.49 -4.89 5.43
CA ALA A 263 -15.75 -4.27 6.74
C ALA A 263 -15.75 -5.31 7.87
N ALA A 264 -15.12 -4.94 8.98
CA ALA A 264 -15.06 -5.78 10.17
C ALA A 264 -16.45 -5.96 10.82
N PRO A 265 -16.79 -7.15 11.34
CA PRO A 265 -18.13 -7.44 11.86
C PRO A 265 -18.53 -6.53 13.04
N GLU A 266 -17.61 -6.23 13.96
CA GLU A 266 -17.89 -5.33 15.08
C GLU A 266 -18.18 -3.90 14.63
N TYR A 267 -17.50 -3.43 13.57
CA TYR A 267 -17.76 -2.11 13.00
C TYR A 267 -19.14 -2.03 12.36
N ILE A 268 -19.56 -3.07 11.62
CA ILE A 268 -20.89 -3.15 11.04
C ILE A 268 -21.97 -3.11 12.12
N MET A 269 -21.73 -3.78 13.25
CA MET A 269 -22.70 -3.91 14.34
C MET A 269 -22.79 -2.66 15.23
N THR A 270 -21.67 -1.99 15.47
CA THR A 270 -21.59 -0.95 16.52
C THR A 270 -21.29 0.45 15.98
N GLY A 271 -20.77 0.58 14.74
CA GLY A 271 -20.24 1.85 14.23
C GLY A 271 -18.94 2.29 14.90
N HIS A 272 -18.31 1.46 15.75
CA HIS A 272 -17.05 1.77 16.42
C HIS A 272 -15.86 1.55 15.48
N LEU A 273 -15.23 2.63 15.08
CA LEU A 273 -14.12 2.63 14.15
C LEU A 273 -12.79 2.69 14.91
N THR A 274 -11.89 1.76 14.59
CA THR A 274 -10.52 1.65 15.14
C THR A 274 -9.54 1.21 14.05
N THR A 275 -8.24 1.29 14.30
CA THR A 275 -7.23 0.71 13.41
C THR A 275 -7.39 -0.80 13.20
N MET A 276 -8.02 -1.50 14.15
CA MET A 276 -8.27 -2.94 14.04
C MET A 276 -9.29 -3.29 12.93
N ASN A 277 -10.12 -2.32 12.50
CA ASN A 277 -11.00 -2.52 11.34
C ASN A 277 -10.18 -2.63 10.05
N ASP A 278 -9.14 -1.82 9.87
CA ASP A 278 -8.22 -1.92 8.73
C ASP A 278 -7.44 -3.24 8.74
N VAL A 279 -7.06 -3.73 9.92
CA VAL A 279 -6.40 -5.04 10.06
C VAL A 279 -7.30 -6.18 9.58
N TYR A 280 -8.60 -6.12 9.88
CA TYR A 280 -9.56 -7.10 9.36
C TYR A 280 -9.66 -7.02 7.84
N SER A 281 -9.82 -5.82 7.29
CA SER A 281 -9.88 -5.59 5.84
C SER A 281 -8.59 -6.06 5.14
N PHE A 282 -7.42 -5.84 5.77
CA PHE A 282 -6.15 -6.40 5.31
C PHE A 282 -6.19 -7.93 5.28
N GLY A 283 -6.75 -8.58 6.30
CA GLY A 283 -6.95 -10.03 6.34
C GLY A 283 -7.79 -10.53 5.16
N VAL A 284 -8.83 -9.80 4.77
CA VAL A 284 -9.66 -10.12 3.59
C VAL A 284 -8.83 -10.03 2.30
N VAL A 285 -8.08 -8.94 2.09
CA VAL A 285 -7.22 -8.77 0.91
C VAL A 285 -6.12 -9.84 0.86
N LEU A 286 -5.51 -10.19 2.00
CA LEU A 286 -4.52 -11.26 2.06
C LEU A 286 -5.15 -12.61 1.65
N LEU A 287 -6.39 -12.86 2.06
CA LEU A 287 -7.12 -14.05 1.65
C LEU A 287 -7.44 -14.05 0.15
N GLU A 288 -7.80 -12.89 -0.43
CA GLU A 288 -7.95 -12.73 -1.88
C GLU A 288 -6.65 -13.02 -2.63
N LEU A 289 -5.50 -12.55 -2.12
CA LEU A 289 -4.18 -12.83 -2.67
C LEU A 289 -3.80 -14.31 -2.61
N ILE A 290 -4.16 -15.01 -1.53
CA ILE A 290 -3.91 -16.45 -1.38
C ILE A 290 -4.78 -17.27 -2.33
N THR A 291 -6.06 -16.93 -2.42
CA THR A 291 -7.06 -17.77 -3.09
C THR A 291 -7.32 -17.40 -4.55
N GLY A 292 -6.94 -16.19 -4.98
CA GLY A 292 -7.32 -15.64 -6.28
C GLY A 292 -8.83 -15.43 -6.44
N LYS A 293 -9.58 -15.39 -5.33
CA LYS A 293 -11.05 -15.25 -5.31
C LYS A 293 -11.43 -13.89 -4.71
N ARG A 294 -12.51 -13.27 -5.23
CA ARG A 294 -13.05 -12.02 -4.70
C ARG A 294 -13.67 -12.21 -3.32
N SER A 295 -13.60 -11.18 -2.48
CA SER A 295 -14.20 -11.15 -1.12
C SER A 295 -15.69 -11.49 -1.14
N VAL A 296 -16.42 -10.98 -2.12
CA VAL A 296 -17.83 -11.32 -2.39
C VAL A 296 -17.97 -11.66 -3.88
N ASP A 297 -18.63 -12.79 -4.17
CA ASP A 297 -18.90 -13.24 -5.53
C ASP A 297 -20.27 -13.93 -5.59
N THR A 298 -21.29 -13.20 -6.04
CA THR A 298 -22.67 -13.67 -6.12
C THR A 298 -22.90 -14.74 -7.19
N THR A 299 -21.94 -14.96 -8.11
CA THR A 299 -22.02 -15.99 -9.15
C THR A 299 -21.71 -17.39 -8.63
N ARG A 300 -21.17 -17.50 -7.40
CA ARG A 300 -20.85 -18.79 -6.75
C ARG A 300 -22.03 -19.37 -6.00
N ALA A 301 -21.90 -20.63 -5.64
CA ALA A 301 -22.84 -21.30 -4.75
C ALA A 301 -23.00 -20.48 -3.44
N ARG A 302 -24.21 -20.37 -2.90
CA ARG A 302 -24.56 -19.53 -1.76
C ARG A 302 -23.58 -19.64 -0.57
N ARG A 303 -23.04 -20.83 -0.32
CA ARG A 303 -22.05 -21.10 0.76
C ARG A 303 -20.65 -20.58 0.46
N GLU A 304 -20.36 -20.18 -0.77
CA GLU A 304 -19.06 -19.72 -1.26
C GLU A 304 -19.07 -18.24 -1.68
N GLN A 305 -20.22 -17.57 -1.59
CA GLN A 305 -20.35 -16.16 -2.00
C GLN A 305 -19.52 -15.23 -1.11
N SER A 306 -19.43 -15.51 0.18
CA SER A 306 -18.53 -14.82 1.11
C SER A 306 -17.22 -15.59 1.24
N LEU A 307 -16.14 -14.99 0.77
CA LEU A 307 -14.80 -15.58 0.80
C LEU A 307 -14.37 -15.91 2.24
N VAL A 308 -14.60 -14.98 3.17
CA VAL A 308 -14.19 -15.14 4.57
C VAL A 308 -14.92 -16.31 5.23
N GLU A 309 -16.23 -16.40 5.06
CA GLU A 309 -17.03 -17.48 5.63
C GLU A 309 -16.65 -18.83 5.05
N TRP A 310 -16.45 -18.89 3.74
CA TRP A 310 -16.03 -20.11 3.05
C TRP A 310 -14.64 -20.59 3.47
N ALA A 311 -13.65 -19.70 3.53
CA ALA A 311 -12.26 -20.06 3.76
C ALA A 311 -11.92 -20.29 5.25
N ARG A 312 -12.58 -19.58 6.16
CA ARG A 312 -12.26 -19.58 7.60
C ARG A 312 -12.15 -20.96 8.25
N PRO A 313 -13.05 -21.94 7.99
CA PRO A 313 -12.92 -23.28 8.54
C PRO A 313 -11.68 -24.03 8.03
N MET A 314 -11.23 -23.70 6.81
CA MET A 314 -10.07 -24.32 6.17
C MET A 314 -8.75 -23.68 6.61
N LEU A 315 -8.75 -22.39 6.93
CA LEU A 315 -7.58 -21.69 7.47
C LEU A 315 -7.13 -22.23 8.85
N ARG A 316 -8.04 -22.86 9.60
CA ARG A 316 -7.73 -23.51 10.89
C ARG A 316 -6.96 -24.82 10.74
N ASP A 317 -7.11 -25.51 9.61
CA ASP A 317 -6.53 -26.84 9.38
C ASP A 317 -5.54 -26.77 8.22
N GLN A 318 -4.25 -26.77 8.56
CA GLN A 318 -3.16 -26.70 7.58
C GLN A 318 -3.27 -27.77 6.49
N ARG A 319 -3.87 -28.95 6.77
CA ARG A 319 -4.07 -30.03 5.81
C ARG A 319 -5.11 -29.68 4.72
N LYS A 320 -5.93 -28.66 4.96
CA LYS A 320 -6.95 -28.17 4.02
C LYS A 320 -6.50 -26.94 3.22
N LEU A 321 -5.31 -26.44 3.47
CA LEU A 321 -4.81 -25.21 2.87
C LEU A 321 -4.74 -25.31 1.34
N ASP A 322 -4.34 -26.46 0.79
CA ASP A 322 -4.26 -26.69 -0.66
C ASP A 322 -5.62 -26.54 -1.37
N ARG A 323 -6.73 -26.68 -0.63
CA ARG A 323 -8.08 -26.50 -1.19
C ARG A 323 -8.48 -25.04 -1.38
N ILE A 324 -7.80 -24.12 -0.72
CA ILE A 324 -8.12 -22.68 -0.78
C ILE A 324 -7.11 -21.88 -1.57
N ILE A 325 -5.88 -22.36 -1.72
CA ILE A 325 -4.86 -21.68 -2.54
C ILE A 325 -5.31 -21.63 -4.00
N ASP A 326 -5.02 -20.54 -4.68
CA ASP A 326 -5.32 -20.33 -6.08
C ASP A 326 -4.72 -21.46 -6.94
N PRO A 327 -5.52 -22.32 -7.57
CA PRO A 327 -5.02 -23.45 -8.35
C PRO A 327 -4.16 -23.01 -9.55
N ARG A 328 -4.34 -21.77 -10.02
CA ARG A 328 -3.53 -21.20 -11.12
C ARG A 328 -2.07 -20.99 -10.75
N LEU A 329 -1.72 -21.09 -9.45
CA LEU A 329 -0.32 -21.04 -8.97
C LEU A 329 0.43 -22.37 -9.24
N GLU A 330 -0.25 -23.46 -9.61
CA GLU A 330 0.36 -24.75 -9.98
C GLU A 330 1.43 -25.21 -8.95
N CYS A 331 1.16 -25.03 -7.68
CA CYS A 331 2.09 -25.32 -6.57
C CYS A 331 3.43 -24.55 -6.64
N GLN A 332 3.53 -23.46 -7.39
CA GLN A 332 4.74 -22.61 -7.46
C GLN A 332 4.85 -21.69 -6.24
N TYR A 333 4.81 -22.26 -5.06
CA TYR A 333 4.96 -21.61 -3.76
C TYR A 333 5.54 -22.60 -2.74
N LYS A 334 6.11 -22.08 -1.65
CA LYS A 334 6.54 -22.91 -0.53
C LYS A 334 5.38 -23.19 0.41
N THR A 335 5.25 -24.42 0.84
CA THR A 335 4.22 -24.83 1.78
C THR A 335 4.30 -24.04 3.08
N GLU A 336 5.51 -23.84 3.62
CA GLU A 336 5.73 -23.09 4.87
C GLU A 336 5.34 -21.60 4.71
N ALA A 337 5.67 -20.99 3.57
CA ALA A 337 5.29 -19.61 3.27
C ALA A 337 3.77 -19.46 3.12
N ALA A 338 3.12 -20.42 2.45
CA ALA A 338 1.67 -20.44 2.30
C ALA A 338 0.96 -20.68 3.64
N GLN A 339 1.48 -21.56 4.49
CA GLN A 339 0.97 -21.81 5.83
C GLN A 339 1.10 -20.57 6.72
N ALA A 340 2.25 -19.89 6.68
CA ALA A 340 2.48 -18.65 7.42
C ALA A 340 1.52 -17.53 6.98
N ALA A 341 1.33 -17.35 5.66
CA ALA A 341 0.39 -16.37 5.11
C ALA A 341 -1.07 -16.68 5.50
N ALA A 342 -1.47 -17.94 5.44
CA ALA A 342 -2.81 -18.38 5.83
C ALA A 342 -3.07 -18.20 7.34
N ALA A 343 -2.09 -18.53 8.19
CA ALA A 343 -2.15 -18.31 9.62
C ALA A 343 -2.24 -16.79 9.96
N LEU A 344 -1.51 -15.96 9.22
CA LEU A 344 -1.59 -14.50 9.36
C LEU A 344 -2.98 -13.98 8.96
N ALA A 345 -3.51 -14.41 7.81
CA ALA A 345 -4.86 -14.04 7.37
C ALA A 345 -5.90 -14.45 8.42
N PHE A 346 -5.80 -15.67 8.98
CA PHE A 346 -6.70 -16.14 10.02
C PHE A 346 -6.68 -15.26 11.28
N LYS A 347 -5.49 -14.83 11.72
CA LYS A 347 -5.34 -13.91 12.87
C LYS A 347 -5.96 -12.54 12.58
N CYS A 348 -5.69 -11.97 11.41
CA CYS A 348 -6.28 -10.68 11.00
C CYS A 348 -7.81 -10.75 10.92
N LEU A 349 -8.37 -11.87 10.49
CA LEU A 349 -9.82 -12.12 10.39
C LEU A 349 -10.48 -12.54 11.71
N SER A 350 -9.81 -12.37 12.86
CA SER A 350 -10.43 -12.65 14.17
C SER A 350 -11.71 -11.83 14.36
N GLN A 351 -12.78 -12.47 14.86
CA GLN A 351 -14.03 -11.78 15.20
C GLN A 351 -13.84 -10.78 16.34
N ASN A 352 -12.99 -11.13 17.31
CA ASN A 352 -12.64 -10.21 18.38
C ASN A 352 -11.44 -9.37 17.95
N PRO A 353 -11.59 -8.02 17.83
CA PRO A 353 -10.51 -7.12 17.41
C PRO A 353 -9.26 -7.19 18.29
N LYS A 354 -9.39 -7.54 19.57
CA LYS A 354 -8.26 -7.67 20.51
C LYS A 354 -7.27 -8.77 20.13
N TYR A 355 -7.69 -9.76 19.34
CA TYR A 355 -6.83 -10.86 18.89
C TYR A 355 -6.21 -10.64 17.53
N ARG A 356 -6.53 -9.52 16.85
CA ARG A 356 -5.89 -9.13 15.61
C ARG A 356 -4.50 -8.57 15.91
N PRO A 357 -3.46 -8.88 15.10
CA PRO A 357 -2.12 -8.33 15.28
C PRO A 357 -2.08 -6.84 14.93
N ALA A 358 -1.12 -6.10 15.47
CA ALA A 358 -0.79 -4.78 14.97
C ALA A 358 -0.21 -4.88 13.54
N MET A 359 -0.37 -3.82 12.71
CA MET A 359 0.15 -3.85 11.34
C MET A 359 1.68 -3.97 11.28
N SER A 360 2.42 -3.45 12.26
CA SER A 360 3.87 -3.66 12.39
C SER A 360 4.25 -5.14 12.59
N ASP A 361 3.44 -5.91 13.29
CA ASP A 361 3.68 -7.35 13.45
C ASP A 361 3.31 -8.12 12.18
N VAL A 362 2.26 -7.69 11.48
CA VAL A 362 1.91 -8.19 10.14
C VAL A 362 3.08 -8.00 9.16
N VAL A 363 3.69 -6.82 9.16
CA VAL A 363 4.87 -6.51 8.33
C VAL A 363 6.02 -7.47 8.62
N LYS A 364 6.37 -7.72 9.89
CA LYS A 364 7.45 -8.65 10.28
C LYS A 364 7.20 -10.07 9.76
N VAL A 365 5.97 -10.56 9.86
CA VAL A 365 5.62 -11.89 9.35
C VAL A 365 5.74 -11.95 7.83
N LEU A 366 5.28 -10.94 7.11
CA LEU A 366 5.39 -10.89 5.64
C LEU A 366 6.85 -10.73 5.17
N GLU A 367 7.68 -10.02 5.91
CA GLU A 367 9.13 -9.94 5.65
C GLU A 367 9.78 -11.32 5.79
N SER A 368 9.46 -12.06 6.84
CA SER A 368 9.99 -13.42 7.03
C SER A 368 9.56 -14.37 5.90
N ILE A 369 8.32 -14.27 5.41
CA ILE A 369 7.83 -15.03 4.26
C ILE A 369 8.66 -14.72 3.00
N GLN A 370 8.98 -13.45 2.74
CA GLN A 370 9.80 -13.08 1.59
C GLN A 370 11.27 -13.52 1.69
N GLU A 371 11.84 -13.51 2.88
CA GLU A 371 13.21 -14.01 3.10
C GLU A 371 13.33 -15.51 2.81
N VAL A 372 12.33 -16.31 3.20
CA VAL A 372 12.28 -17.73 2.90
C VAL A 372 12.28 -17.98 1.39
N GLU A 373 11.58 -17.14 0.60
CA GLU A 373 11.56 -17.27 -0.87
C GLU A 373 12.85 -16.81 -1.56
N THR A 374 13.49 -15.76 -1.05
CA THR A 374 14.72 -15.22 -1.66
C THR A 374 15.96 -16.08 -1.43
N LYS A 375 16.06 -16.74 -0.28
CA LYS A 375 17.20 -17.63 0.04
C LYS A 375 17.34 -18.79 -0.94
N GLU A 376 16.24 -19.34 -1.44
CA GLU A 376 16.29 -20.43 -2.45
C GLU A 376 16.56 -19.98 -3.86
N ARG A 377 16.02 -18.83 -4.30
CA ARG A 377 16.38 -18.31 -5.63
C ARG A 377 17.89 -18.17 -5.76
N ASN A 378 18.55 -17.79 -4.67
CA ASN A 378 20.00 -17.68 -4.61
C ASN A 378 20.71 -19.05 -4.52
N SER A 379 20.13 -20.06 -3.86
CA SER A 379 20.69 -21.43 -3.81
C SER A 379 20.52 -22.16 -5.15
N ASN A 380 19.35 -22.08 -5.77
CA ASN A 380 19.09 -22.68 -7.08
C ASN A 380 19.92 -22.03 -8.21
N ASN A 381 20.15 -20.70 -8.15
CA ASN A 381 21.07 -20.04 -9.08
C ASN A 381 22.54 -20.43 -8.85
N LYS A 382 22.94 -20.74 -7.62
CA LYS A 382 24.29 -21.25 -7.33
C LYS A 382 24.46 -22.69 -7.79
N GLU A 383 23.43 -23.52 -7.70
CA GLU A 383 23.47 -24.91 -8.20
C GLU A 383 23.42 -24.97 -9.73
N THR A 384 22.57 -24.16 -10.39
CA THR A 384 22.56 -24.07 -11.86
C THR A 384 23.89 -23.54 -12.40
N LYS A 385 24.51 -22.54 -11.77
CA LYS A 385 25.87 -22.12 -12.14
C LYS A 385 26.91 -23.23 -11.94
N LYS A 386 26.85 -23.95 -10.83
CA LYS A 386 27.75 -25.11 -10.60
C LYS A 386 27.52 -26.24 -11.62
N PHE A 387 26.30 -26.45 -12.08
CA PHE A 387 26.00 -27.45 -13.13
C PHE A 387 26.47 -27.00 -14.51
N VAL A 388 26.34 -25.71 -14.85
CA VAL A 388 26.84 -25.15 -16.11
C VAL A 388 28.38 -25.17 -16.12
N ASP A 389 29.03 -24.76 -15.05
CA ASP A 389 30.52 -24.79 -14.93
C ASP A 389 31.04 -26.23 -14.99
N LYS A 390 30.39 -27.19 -14.34
CA LYS A 390 30.76 -28.61 -14.44
C LYS A 390 30.58 -29.18 -15.85
N ARG A 391 29.60 -28.71 -16.64
CA ARG A 391 29.43 -29.12 -18.06
C ARG A 391 30.53 -28.51 -18.93
N ILE A 392 30.86 -27.24 -18.73
CA ILE A 392 31.94 -26.56 -19.47
C ILE A 392 33.30 -27.23 -19.20
N ILE A 393 33.58 -27.57 -17.95
CA ILE A 393 34.85 -28.25 -17.57
C ILE A 393 34.90 -29.70 -18.13
N ARG A 394 33.77 -30.40 -18.23
CA ARG A 394 33.72 -31.76 -18.89
C ARG A 394 33.91 -31.70 -20.39
N HIS A 395 33.52 -30.65 -21.07
CA HIS A 395 33.77 -30.49 -22.52
C HIS A 395 35.20 -30.08 -22.83
N HIS A 396 35.93 -29.42 -21.89
CA HIS A 396 37.34 -29.10 -22.10
C HIS A 396 38.30 -30.29 -21.86
N ARG A 397 37.84 -31.40 -21.26
CA ARG A 397 38.68 -32.61 -21.02
C ARG A 397 38.49 -33.72 -22.05
N LYS A 398 37.62 -33.57 -23.05
CA LYS A 398 37.50 -34.54 -24.14
C LYS A 398 37.52 -33.80 -25.49
N GLY A 399 38.75 -33.65 -26.05
CA GLY A 399 38.86 -33.29 -27.44
C GLY A 399 39.80 -32.15 -27.78
N GLN A 400 41.12 -32.38 -27.66
CA GLN A 400 42.06 -31.74 -28.57
C GLN A 400 41.85 -32.28 -29.97
N LYS A 401 40.95 -31.66 -30.73
CA LYS A 401 41.00 -31.61 -32.20
C LYS A 401 40.57 -30.20 -32.58
N ARG A 402 41.53 -29.47 -33.16
CA ARG A 402 41.34 -28.14 -33.72
C ARG A 402 40.23 -28.22 -34.79
N VAL A 403 39.13 -27.54 -34.58
CA VAL A 403 38.23 -27.15 -35.64
C VAL A 403 38.06 -25.61 -35.51
N ASN A 404 38.60 -24.91 -36.50
CA ASN A 404 38.36 -23.46 -36.66
C ASN A 404 36.87 -23.28 -36.97
N ILE A 405 36.14 -22.73 -36.04
CA ILE A 405 34.79 -22.21 -36.30
C ILE A 405 34.88 -20.69 -36.32
N ALA A 406 34.74 -20.15 -37.52
CA ALA A 406 34.58 -18.73 -37.71
C ALA A 406 33.29 -18.24 -36.98
N TYR A 407 33.41 -17.27 -36.11
CA TYR A 407 32.26 -16.56 -35.61
C TYR A 407 31.70 -15.66 -36.71
N SER A 408 30.50 -15.94 -37.15
CA SER A 408 29.69 -14.98 -37.91
C SER A 408 28.72 -14.34 -36.95
N ASP A 409 29.04 -13.10 -36.56
CA ASP A 409 28.07 -12.17 -36.04
C ASP A 409 27.05 -11.84 -37.10
N SER A 410 25.84 -12.31 -36.95
CA SER A 410 24.68 -11.68 -37.58
C SER A 410 23.42 -12.19 -36.91
N LEU A 411 22.81 -11.34 -36.13
CA LEU A 411 21.34 -11.33 -35.98
C LEU A 411 21.00 -10.10 -35.12
N LEU A 412 20.40 -9.18 -35.80
CA LEU A 412 19.24 -8.38 -35.37
C LEU A 412 19.33 -7.00 -36.01
N TYR A 413 18.68 -6.84 -37.12
CA TYR A 413 17.82 -5.72 -37.47
C TYR A 413 17.40 -5.87 -38.94
N LYS A 414 16.20 -6.32 -39.20
CA LYS A 414 15.53 -6.11 -40.49
C LYS A 414 14.44 -5.08 -40.29
N GLU A 415 14.75 -3.85 -40.60
CA GLU A 415 13.79 -2.84 -40.98
C GLU A 415 13.11 -3.24 -42.29
N SER A 416 11.81 -3.29 -42.30
CA SER A 416 10.99 -3.39 -43.48
C SER A 416 10.89 -2.02 -44.15
N ARG A 417 11.67 -1.80 -45.21
CA ARG A 417 11.42 -0.71 -46.18
C ARG A 417 10.39 -1.18 -47.19
N ALA A 418 9.25 -0.54 -47.19
CA ALA A 418 8.29 -0.59 -48.28
C ALA A 418 8.90 0.01 -49.54
N LYS A 419 8.88 -0.78 -50.64
CA LYS A 419 9.08 -0.27 -51.97
C LYS A 419 7.74 0.17 -52.52
N GLN A 420 7.64 1.47 -52.83
CA GLN A 420 6.77 2.01 -53.85
C GLN A 420 7.21 1.44 -55.19
N ASN A 421 6.27 0.94 -55.99
CA ASN A 421 6.40 1.00 -57.44
C ASN A 421 5.04 1.31 -58.03
N ASN A 422 5.09 2.33 -58.90
CA ASN A 422 4.07 2.83 -59.81
C ASN A 422 3.70 1.82 -60.89
N GLY A 423 2.52 1.97 -61.43
CA GLY A 423 2.30 1.59 -62.83
C GLY A 423 0.85 1.22 -63.13
N VAL A 424 0.22 2.13 -63.83
CA VAL A 424 -0.97 2.12 -64.71
C VAL A 424 -2.33 2.21 -63.96
#